data_2786a800643c5b905871c73f31c9c182
#
_entry.id   2786a800643c5b905871c73f31c9c182
#
_cell.length_a   1.000
_cell.length_b   1.000
_cell.length_c   1.000
_cell.angle_alpha   90.00
_cell.angle_beta   90.00
_cell.angle_gamma   90.00
#
_symmetry.space_group_name_H-M   'P 1'
#
loop_
_entity.id
_entity.type
_entity.pdbx_description
1 polymer ?
#
loop_
_entity_poly.entity_id
_entity_poly.type
_entity_poly.pdbx_seq_one_letter_code
_entity_poly.pdbx_strand_id
1 'polypeptide(L)'
;MKRIVLLCGCLLVWGSAGAQLTLDSCRLLARNHYPEIRRYDLVRQTEEYTLSNARREWLPQLSLSAQATWQTAVPAFPDALTGMLTQYGVGMPGMNKDQYKVQLEVTQTIWDGGKSAADKRIAEAEAAEQRQATDVDLYALEGRVDDLYFGILLLDERVAQTKLTLGLLRSNLDKVRSLQRNGAAMQSDADAVEAELLTVEQQLAQVEASRESYRRMLELFIGEELAGRALVRPDVAEPASFETARPELALFDAQAEKLAAQRRLVKSATRPRFGLFAQGYYGYPGMDFFAGMLSSDWS
;
A
#
# COMPACT_ATOMS: atom_id res chain seq x y z
N MET A 1 -1.80 61.06 -10.85
CA MET A 1 -2.94 60.35 -10.24
C MET A 1 -3.84 59.63 -11.28
N LYS A 2 -4.05 60.09 -12.49
CA LYS A 2 -4.89 59.37 -13.52
C LYS A 2 -4.30 58.07 -14.08
N ARG A 3 -2.99 57.84 -14.06
CA ARG A 3 -2.33 56.59 -14.54
C ARG A 3 -2.34 55.43 -13.52
N ILE A 4 -2.49 55.71 -12.24
CA ILE A 4 -2.56 54.69 -11.18
C ILE A 4 -3.96 54.08 -11.09
N VAL A 5 -5.02 54.87 -11.39
CA VAL A 5 -6.41 54.40 -11.40
C VAL A 5 -6.67 53.42 -12.55
N LEU A 6 -5.97 53.60 -13.70
CA LEU A 6 -6.08 52.68 -14.86
C LEU A 6 -5.40 51.33 -14.63
N LEU A 7 -4.32 51.28 -13.84
CA LEU A 7 -3.60 50.05 -13.48
C LEU A 7 -4.35 49.22 -12.42
N CYS A 8 -5.07 49.87 -11.50
CA CYS A 8 -5.95 49.15 -10.56
C CYS A 8 -7.21 48.59 -11.20
N GLY A 9 -7.72 49.20 -12.28
CA GLY A 9 -8.89 48.72 -13.02
C GLY A 9 -8.62 47.43 -13.83
N CYS A 10 -7.39 47.20 -14.30
CA CYS A 10 -7.02 45.98 -15.01
C CYS A 10 -6.78 44.75 -14.09
N LEU A 11 -6.52 44.98 -12.79
CA LEU A 11 -6.30 43.86 -11.83
C LEU A 11 -7.60 43.27 -11.28
N LEU A 12 -8.76 43.93 -11.48
CA LEU A 12 -10.07 43.46 -10.99
C LEU A 12 -10.86 42.60 -11.99
N VAL A 13 -10.36 42.40 -13.21
CA VAL A 13 -11.03 41.53 -14.26
C VAL A 13 -10.53 40.09 -14.25
N TRP A 14 -9.60 39.71 -13.37
CA TRP A 14 -9.13 38.33 -13.22
C TRP A 14 -9.96 37.45 -12.27
N GLY A 15 -11.18 37.84 -11.96
CA GLY A 15 -12.05 37.15 -11.05
C GLY A 15 -13.28 36.56 -11.71
N SER A 16 -13.17 35.42 -12.36
CA SER A 16 -14.16 34.36 -12.58
C SER A 16 -14.10 33.72 -13.96
N ALA A 17 -12.91 33.32 -14.40
CA ALA A 17 -12.88 32.16 -15.28
C ALA A 17 -13.31 30.97 -14.40
N GLY A 18 -14.58 30.62 -14.41
CA GLY A 18 -15.05 29.36 -13.82
C GLY A 18 -14.20 28.25 -14.43
N ALA A 19 -13.21 27.77 -13.68
CA ALA A 19 -12.26 26.81 -14.19
C ALA A 19 -13.05 25.57 -14.60
N GLN A 20 -13.21 25.42 -15.92
CA GLN A 20 -13.81 24.23 -16.51
C GLN A 20 -12.95 23.05 -16.11
N LEU A 21 -13.55 22.01 -15.58
CA LEU A 21 -12.84 20.84 -15.13
C LEU A 21 -12.82 19.80 -16.26
N THR A 22 -11.62 19.53 -16.77
CA THR A 22 -11.41 18.52 -17.81
C THR A 22 -11.19 17.14 -17.16
N LEU A 23 -11.42 16.07 -17.92
CA LEU A 23 -11.20 14.69 -17.48
C LEU A 23 -9.76 14.49 -17.00
N ASP A 24 -8.77 14.98 -17.76
CA ASP A 24 -7.35 14.82 -17.38
C ASP A 24 -7.00 15.58 -16.08
N SER A 25 -7.62 16.74 -15.87
CA SER A 25 -7.47 17.48 -14.61
C SER A 25 -8.04 16.68 -13.43
N CYS A 26 -9.20 16.02 -13.60
CA CYS A 26 -9.81 15.17 -12.57
C CYS A 26 -8.92 13.95 -12.25
N ARG A 27 -8.36 13.28 -13.26
CA ARG A 27 -7.43 12.17 -13.07
C ARG A 27 -6.18 12.60 -12.31
N LEU A 28 -5.58 13.74 -12.71
CA LEU A 28 -4.40 14.27 -12.04
C LEU A 28 -4.68 14.65 -10.57
N LEU A 29 -5.78 15.33 -10.29
CA LEU A 29 -6.19 15.69 -8.95
C LEU A 29 -6.46 14.44 -8.09
N ALA A 30 -7.21 13.47 -8.63
CA ALA A 30 -7.47 12.22 -7.94
C ALA A 30 -6.19 11.45 -7.62
N ARG A 31 -5.27 11.33 -8.58
CA ARG A 31 -3.97 10.69 -8.37
C ARG A 31 -3.17 11.35 -7.25
N ASN A 32 -3.14 12.68 -7.19
CA ASN A 32 -2.39 13.43 -6.18
C ASN A 32 -3.05 13.41 -4.80
N HIS A 33 -4.37 13.36 -4.75
CA HIS A 33 -5.14 13.35 -3.50
C HIS A 33 -5.22 11.95 -2.88
N TYR A 34 -5.17 10.89 -3.68
CA TYR A 34 -5.39 9.54 -3.23
C TYR A 34 -4.26 9.07 -2.28
N PRO A 35 -4.61 8.54 -1.09
CA PRO A 35 -3.61 8.20 -0.06
C PRO A 35 -2.53 7.22 -0.51
N GLU A 36 -2.82 6.36 -1.47
CA GLU A 36 -1.89 5.36 -2.00
C GLU A 36 -0.67 5.97 -2.69
N ILE A 37 -0.73 7.24 -3.12
CA ILE A 37 0.45 7.93 -3.67
C ILE A 37 1.62 7.92 -2.68
N ARG A 38 1.33 7.95 -1.37
CA ARG A 38 2.35 7.89 -0.31
C ARG A 38 3.05 6.54 -0.24
N ARG A 39 2.47 5.50 -0.84
CA ARG A 39 3.04 4.15 -0.86
C ARG A 39 4.37 4.11 -1.59
N TYR A 40 4.57 4.95 -2.62
CA TYR A 40 5.87 5.03 -3.30
C TYR A 40 7.00 5.43 -2.35
N ASP A 41 6.77 6.44 -1.50
CA ASP A 41 7.77 6.87 -0.52
C ASP A 41 8.05 5.81 0.53
N LEU A 42 7.01 5.11 1.01
CA LEU A 42 7.16 4.02 1.98
C LEU A 42 7.91 2.83 1.37
N VAL A 43 7.63 2.46 0.13
CA VAL A 43 8.34 1.41 -0.59
C VAL A 43 9.82 1.77 -0.75
N ARG A 44 10.13 3.02 -1.15
CA ARG A 44 11.50 3.50 -1.27
C ARG A 44 12.24 3.45 0.06
N GLN A 45 11.63 3.93 1.15
CA GLN A 45 12.25 3.86 2.48
C GLN A 45 12.49 2.41 2.93
N THR A 46 11.55 1.52 2.68
CA THR A 46 11.69 0.09 3.00
C THR A 46 12.84 -0.53 2.23
N GLU A 47 12.96 -0.23 0.93
CA GLU A 47 14.08 -0.67 0.09
C GLU A 47 15.43 -0.17 0.66
N GLU A 48 15.54 1.12 0.95
CA GLU A 48 16.76 1.72 1.51
C GLU A 48 17.18 1.07 2.83
N TYR A 49 16.22 0.83 3.75
CA TYR A 49 16.49 0.15 5.02
C TYR A 49 16.91 -1.30 4.81
N THR A 50 16.22 -2.03 3.93
CA THR A 50 16.54 -3.44 3.64
C THR A 50 17.93 -3.57 3.04
N LEU A 51 18.30 -2.71 2.08
CA LEU A 51 19.63 -2.67 1.48
C LEU A 51 20.70 -2.26 2.50
N SER A 52 20.40 -1.31 3.39
CA SER A 52 21.30 -0.92 4.47
C SER A 52 21.55 -2.06 5.44
N ASN A 53 20.50 -2.78 5.84
CA ASN A 53 20.62 -3.93 6.73
C ASN A 53 21.42 -5.06 6.08
N ALA A 54 21.17 -5.38 4.81
CA ALA A 54 21.95 -6.36 4.06
C ALA A 54 23.46 -6.02 3.96
N ARG A 55 23.81 -4.72 3.95
CA ARG A 55 25.20 -4.28 4.02
C ARG A 55 25.82 -4.52 5.41
N ARG A 56 25.03 -4.41 6.48
CA ARG A 56 25.48 -4.59 7.87
C ARG A 56 25.71 -6.06 8.23
N GLU A 57 25.17 -7.00 7.48
CA GLU A 57 25.42 -8.45 7.67
C GLU A 57 26.92 -8.82 7.50
N TRP A 58 27.69 -7.97 6.79
CA TRP A 58 29.15 -8.13 6.64
C TRP A 58 29.97 -7.59 7.80
N LEU A 59 29.33 -6.90 8.75
CA LEU A 59 30.02 -6.42 9.94
C LEU A 59 30.16 -7.55 10.97
N PRO A 60 31.22 -7.52 11.81
CA PRO A 60 31.34 -8.45 12.92
C PRO A 60 30.09 -8.37 13.81
N GLN A 61 29.50 -9.52 14.09
CA GLN A 61 28.38 -9.65 15.02
C GLN A 61 28.91 -10.03 16.39
N LEU A 62 28.61 -9.20 17.38
CA LEU A 62 28.99 -9.39 18.76
C LEU A 62 27.78 -9.87 19.54
N SER A 63 27.89 -11.02 20.19
CA SER A 63 26.85 -11.55 21.07
C SER A 63 27.40 -11.79 22.47
N LEU A 64 26.66 -11.36 23.48
CA LEU A 64 26.93 -11.64 24.87
C LEU A 64 25.77 -12.49 25.39
N SER A 65 26.07 -13.68 25.91
CA SER A 65 25.10 -14.58 26.50
C SER A 65 25.52 -14.94 27.90
N ALA A 66 24.53 -15.04 28.82
CA ALA A 66 24.72 -15.55 30.15
C ALA A 66 23.71 -16.68 30.38
N GLN A 67 24.21 -17.78 30.91
CA GLN A 67 23.40 -18.96 31.18
C GLN A 67 23.64 -19.42 32.63
N ALA A 68 22.59 -19.68 33.36
CA ALA A 68 22.62 -20.37 34.64
C ALA A 68 21.79 -21.65 34.50
N THR A 69 22.37 -22.77 34.88
CA THR A 69 21.71 -24.08 34.80
C THR A 69 21.75 -24.73 36.16
N TRP A 70 20.60 -25.20 36.65
CA TRP A 70 20.50 -26.05 37.82
C TRP A 70 19.95 -27.41 37.40
N GLN A 71 20.65 -28.48 37.80
CA GLN A 71 20.30 -29.86 37.46
C GLN A 71 19.90 -30.64 38.69
N THR A 72 18.80 -31.40 38.65
CA THR A 72 18.34 -32.25 39.73
C THR A 72 19.26 -33.46 39.94
N ALA A 73 19.86 -33.95 38.83
CA ALA A 73 20.83 -35.03 38.82
C ALA A 73 22.00 -34.67 37.94
N VAL A 74 23.19 -35.03 38.29
CA VAL A 74 24.43 -34.87 37.53
C VAL A 74 24.99 -36.25 37.18
N PRO A 75 25.71 -36.40 36.03
CA PRO A 75 26.43 -37.63 35.75
C PRO A 75 27.41 -37.93 36.88
N ALA A 76 27.33 -39.13 37.42
CA ALA A 76 28.25 -39.64 38.40
C ALA A 76 28.96 -40.86 37.83
N PHE A 77 30.22 -41.07 38.23
CA PHE A 77 30.92 -42.30 37.86
C PHE A 77 30.34 -43.47 38.65
N PRO A 78 30.35 -44.70 38.11
CA PRO A 78 29.95 -45.89 38.87
C PRO A 78 30.71 -46.00 40.18
N ASP A 79 30.02 -46.38 41.25
CA ASP A 79 30.59 -46.47 42.60
C ASP A 79 31.81 -47.38 42.69
N ALA A 80 31.85 -48.43 41.87
CA ALA A 80 33.00 -49.34 41.77
C ALA A 80 34.27 -48.63 41.26
N LEU A 81 34.15 -47.73 40.29
CA LEU A 81 35.26 -46.96 39.72
C LEU A 81 35.71 -45.86 40.69
N THR A 82 34.77 -45.20 41.31
CA THR A 82 35.02 -44.16 42.32
C THR A 82 35.74 -44.77 43.53
N GLY A 83 35.33 -45.94 43.99
CA GLY A 83 35.98 -46.71 45.12
C GLY A 83 37.42 -47.13 44.80
N MET A 84 37.69 -47.66 43.59
CA MET A 84 39.05 -47.98 43.11
C MET A 84 39.97 -46.75 43.08
N LEU A 85 39.52 -45.66 42.54
CA LEU A 85 40.33 -44.44 42.38
C LEU A 85 40.60 -43.79 43.74
N THR A 86 39.65 -43.81 44.66
CA THR A 86 39.83 -43.32 46.03
C THR A 86 40.88 -44.15 46.83
N GLN A 87 40.97 -45.47 46.54
CA GLN A 87 42.00 -46.33 47.12
C GLN A 87 43.40 -45.96 46.66
N TYR A 88 43.55 -45.34 45.46
CA TYR A 88 44.84 -44.86 45.00
C TYR A 88 45.04 -43.35 45.25
N GLY A 89 44.21 -42.74 46.11
CA GLY A 89 44.36 -41.35 46.53
C GLY A 89 43.86 -40.34 45.48
N VAL A 90 43.14 -40.79 44.44
CA VAL A 90 42.54 -39.94 43.45
C VAL A 90 41.09 -39.68 43.83
N GLY A 91 40.83 -38.49 44.37
CA GLY A 91 39.45 -38.02 44.60
C GLY A 91 38.80 -37.65 43.28
N MET A 92 37.62 -38.21 42.98
CA MET A 92 36.81 -37.76 41.86
C MET A 92 35.63 -36.93 42.41
N PRO A 93 35.70 -35.60 42.40
CA PRO A 93 34.57 -34.78 42.77
C PRO A 93 33.45 -34.92 41.75
N GLY A 94 32.21 -35.04 42.23
CA GLY A 94 31.04 -35.02 41.35
C GLY A 94 30.88 -33.65 40.67
N MET A 95 30.27 -33.64 39.50
CA MET A 95 29.88 -32.37 38.86
C MET A 95 28.91 -31.61 39.77
N ASN A 96 29.11 -30.29 39.84
CA ASN A 96 28.18 -29.43 40.58
C ASN A 96 26.82 -29.35 39.85
N LYS A 97 25.77 -29.30 40.64
CA LYS A 97 24.40 -29.15 40.12
C LYS A 97 24.15 -27.77 39.53
N ASP A 98 24.86 -26.78 40.04
CA ASP A 98 24.77 -25.39 39.61
C ASP A 98 25.90 -25.10 38.61
N GLN A 99 25.53 -24.58 37.45
CA GLN A 99 26.48 -24.22 36.40
C GLN A 99 26.15 -22.81 35.94
N TYR A 100 27.19 -21.99 35.79
CA TYR A 100 27.06 -20.61 35.32
C TYR A 100 28.06 -20.38 34.21
N LYS A 101 27.60 -19.71 33.12
CA LYS A 101 28.44 -19.38 31.97
C LYS A 101 28.10 -18.02 31.43
N VAL A 102 29.08 -17.15 31.30
CA VAL A 102 28.99 -15.91 30.53
C VAL A 102 29.91 -16.07 29.34
N GLN A 103 29.37 -15.89 28.17
CA GLN A 103 30.07 -16.09 26.89
C GLN A 103 29.96 -14.84 26.05
N LEU A 104 31.11 -14.36 25.58
CA LEU A 104 31.23 -13.34 24.54
C LEU A 104 31.63 -14.04 23.24
N GLU A 105 30.86 -13.83 22.19
CA GLU A 105 31.11 -14.41 20.89
C GLU A 105 31.15 -13.32 19.84
N VAL A 106 32.14 -13.38 18.97
CA VAL A 106 32.29 -12.52 17.77
C VAL A 106 32.24 -13.44 16.57
N THR A 107 31.29 -13.20 15.68
CA THR A 107 31.19 -13.91 14.41
C THR A 107 31.26 -12.93 13.25
N GLN A 108 31.99 -13.29 12.21
CA GLN A 108 32.08 -12.50 10.98
C GLN A 108 31.99 -13.39 9.76
N THR A 109 31.06 -13.05 8.88
CA THR A 109 30.94 -13.68 7.56
C THR A 109 32.02 -13.10 6.64
N ILE A 110 32.87 -13.98 6.08
CA ILE A 110 33.89 -13.62 5.07
C ILE A 110 33.37 -13.83 3.67
N TRP A 111 32.65 -14.92 3.47
CA TRP A 111 31.99 -15.24 2.21
C TRP A 111 30.76 -16.10 2.42
N ASP A 112 29.62 -15.67 1.89
CA ASP A 112 28.30 -16.26 2.13
C ASP A 112 27.76 -17.06 0.92
N GLY A 113 28.60 -17.37 -0.05
CA GLY A 113 28.16 -18.06 -1.29
C GLY A 113 27.36 -17.20 -2.24
N GLY A 114 27.29 -15.87 -1.98
CA GLY A 114 26.50 -14.92 -2.76
C GLY A 114 25.07 -14.73 -2.26
N LYS A 115 24.79 -15.17 -1.01
CA LYS A 115 23.49 -14.98 -0.36
C LYS A 115 23.13 -13.48 -0.25
N SER A 116 24.00 -12.66 0.37
CA SER A 116 23.75 -11.23 0.54
C SER A 116 23.56 -10.48 -0.78
N ALA A 117 24.25 -10.90 -1.85
CA ALA A 117 24.06 -10.33 -3.17
C ALA A 117 22.71 -10.72 -3.77
N ALA A 118 22.22 -11.93 -3.50
CA ALA A 118 20.90 -12.37 -3.92
C ALA A 118 19.79 -11.68 -3.11
N ASP A 119 19.96 -11.55 -1.79
CA ASP A 119 19.02 -10.84 -0.90
C ASP A 119 18.85 -9.38 -1.31
N LYS A 120 19.94 -8.68 -1.66
CA LYS A 120 19.85 -7.31 -2.21
C LYS A 120 19.04 -7.25 -3.49
N ARG A 121 19.27 -8.19 -4.42
CA ARG A 121 18.50 -8.23 -5.67
C ARG A 121 17.02 -8.56 -5.45
N ILE A 122 16.70 -9.38 -4.44
CA ILE A 122 15.33 -9.65 -4.04
C ILE A 122 14.69 -8.36 -3.49
N ALA A 123 15.36 -7.64 -2.61
CA ALA A 123 14.84 -6.38 -2.07
C ALA A 123 14.58 -5.33 -3.17
N GLU A 124 15.49 -5.19 -4.13
CA GLU A 124 15.33 -4.30 -5.30
C GLU A 124 14.14 -4.73 -6.17
N ALA A 125 14.01 -6.03 -6.46
CA ALA A 125 12.93 -6.58 -7.27
C ALA A 125 11.57 -6.51 -6.56
N GLU A 126 11.52 -6.73 -5.24
CA GLU A 126 10.31 -6.56 -4.43
C GLU A 126 9.85 -5.10 -4.39
N ALA A 127 10.78 -4.17 -4.24
CA ALA A 127 10.46 -2.75 -4.31
C ALA A 127 9.94 -2.34 -5.70
N ALA A 128 10.53 -2.88 -6.78
CA ALA A 128 10.05 -2.67 -8.14
C ALA A 128 8.64 -3.25 -8.33
N GLU A 129 8.38 -4.47 -7.89
CA GLU A 129 7.04 -5.09 -7.92
C GLU A 129 6.01 -4.25 -7.17
N GLN A 130 6.33 -3.79 -5.97
CA GLN A 130 5.41 -2.97 -5.17
C GLN A 130 5.13 -1.61 -5.83
N ARG A 131 6.11 -1.00 -6.48
CA ARG A 131 5.90 0.22 -7.27
C ARG A 131 4.94 -0.03 -8.44
N GLN A 132 5.16 -1.12 -9.20
CA GLN A 132 4.27 -1.48 -10.31
C GLN A 132 2.86 -1.86 -9.85
N ALA A 133 2.72 -2.54 -8.70
CA ALA A 133 1.41 -2.80 -8.10
C ALA A 133 0.68 -1.50 -7.74
N THR A 134 1.40 -0.50 -7.24
CA THR A 134 0.82 0.83 -6.98
C THR A 134 0.39 1.53 -8.27
N ASP A 135 1.14 1.38 -9.37
CA ASP A 135 0.73 1.91 -10.69
C ASP A 135 -0.56 1.26 -11.19
N VAL A 136 -0.74 -0.05 -10.98
CA VAL A 136 -2.00 -0.76 -11.31
C VAL A 136 -3.16 -0.22 -10.48
N ASP A 137 -2.96 -0.02 -9.16
CA ASP A 137 -3.99 0.53 -8.27
C ASP A 137 -4.39 1.95 -8.70
N LEU A 138 -3.42 2.79 -9.08
CA LEU A 138 -3.67 4.15 -9.58
C LEU A 138 -4.36 4.16 -10.94
N TYR A 139 -4.04 3.21 -11.81
CA TYR A 139 -4.74 3.06 -13.09
C TYR A 139 -6.20 2.65 -12.89
N ALA A 140 -6.47 1.76 -11.94
CA ALA A 140 -7.84 1.40 -11.56
C ALA A 140 -8.61 2.60 -10.94
N LEU A 141 -7.91 3.47 -10.21
CA LEU A 141 -8.48 4.73 -9.71
C LEU A 141 -8.89 5.66 -10.86
N GLU A 142 -8.03 5.83 -11.87
CA GLU A 142 -8.35 6.63 -13.06
C GLU A 142 -9.62 6.13 -13.74
N GLY A 143 -9.78 4.80 -13.89
CA GLY A 143 -11.01 4.22 -14.44
C GLY A 143 -12.27 4.57 -13.62
N ARG A 144 -12.18 4.58 -12.29
CA ARG A 144 -13.31 5.01 -11.43
C ARG A 144 -13.63 6.49 -11.58
N VAL A 145 -12.62 7.32 -11.73
CA VAL A 145 -12.80 8.77 -12.00
C VAL A 145 -13.49 8.97 -13.34
N ASP A 146 -13.10 8.21 -14.36
CA ASP A 146 -13.71 8.25 -15.69
C ASP A 146 -15.19 7.87 -15.63
N ASP A 147 -15.53 6.78 -14.96
CA ASP A 147 -16.92 6.31 -14.77
C ASP A 147 -17.78 7.38 -14.08
N LEU A 148 -17.25 8.05 -13.06
CA LEU A 148 -17.95 9.13 -12.38
C LEU A 148 -18.09 10.37 -13.28
N TYR A 149 -17.03 10.75 -13.96
CA TYR A 149 -17.01 11.92 -14.85
C TYR A 149 -18.04 11.80 -15.97
N PHE A 150 -17.99 10.69 -16.71
CA PHE A 150 -18.96 10.42 -17.79
C PHE A 150 -20.36 10.17 -17.27
N GLY A 151 -20.49 9.56 -16.08
CA GLY A 151 -21.75 9.39 -15.38
C GLY A 151 -22.43 10.74 -15.09
N ILE A 152 -21.67 11.73 -14.61
CA ILE A 152 -22.20 13.09 -14.34
C ILE A 152 -22.65 13.74 -15.66
N LEU A 153 -21.83 13.68 -16.72
CA LEU A 153 -22.20 14.23 -18.02
C LEU A 153 -23.50 13.60 -18.57
N LEU A 154 -23.64 12.29 -18.46
CA LEU A 154 -24.86 11.58 -18.87
C LEU A 154 -26.06 12.02 -18.04
N LEU A 155 -25.91 12.19 -16.72
CA LEU A 155 -26.98 12.63 -15.83
C LEU A 155 -27.37 14.09 -16.09
N ASP A 156 -26.43 14.97 -16.44
CA ASP A 156 -26.69 16.35 -16.85
C ASP A 156 -27.59 16.38 -18.11
N GLU A 157 -27.28 15.57 -19.12
CA GLU A 157 -28.10 15.44 -20.34
C GLU A 157 -29.50 14.86 -20.02
N ARG A 158 -29.58 13.86 -19.12
CA ARG A 158 -30.87 13.30 -18.68
C ARG A 158 -31.72 14.34 -17.96
N VAL A 159 -31.14 15.16 -17.08
CA VAL A 159 -31.83 16.27 -16.42
C VAL A 159 -32.38 17.25 -17.45
N ALA A 160 -31.58 17.62 -18.45
CA ALA A 160 -31.99 18.53 -19.52
C ALA A 160 -33.17 17.93 -20.33
N GLN A 161 -33.06 16.67 -20.75
CA GLN A 161 -34.11 15.96 -21.47
C GLN A 161 -35.42 15.87 -20.67
N THR A 162 -35.34 15.50 -19.37
CA THR A 162 -36.51 15.36 -18.51
C THR A 162 -37.19 16.71 -18.32
N LYS A 163 -36.44 17.81 -18.16
CA LYS A 163 -36.97 19.18 -18.07
C LYS A 163 -37.72 19.58 -19.35
N LEU A 164 -37.22 19.22 -20.53
CA LEU A 164 -37.90 19.45 -21.80
C LEU A 164 -39.24 18.68 -21.86
N THR A 165 -39.23 17.40 -21.45
CA THR A 165 -40.43 16.57 -21.38
C THR A 165 -41.49 17.18 -20.42
N LEU A 166 -41.06 17.65 -19.26
CA LEU A 166 -41.94 18.36 -18.34
C LEU A 166 -42.55 19.63 -18.94
N GLY A 167 -41.78 20.41 -19.67
CA GLY A 167 -42.27 21.58 -20.39
C GLY A 167 -43.35 21.25 -21.42
N LEU A 168 -43.15 20.15 -22.18
CA LEU A 168 -44.13 19.65 -23.13
C LEU A 168 -45.42 19.15 -22.43
N LEU A 169 -45.31 18.36 -21.37
CA LEU A 169 -46.44 17.86 -20.62
C LEU A 169 -47.25 18.98 -19.95
N ARG A 170 -46.58 20.01 -19.39
CA ARG A 170 -47.26 21.19 -18.84
C ARG A 170 -48.07 21.94 -19.90
N SER A 171 -47.47 22.17 -21.08
CA SER A 171 -48.17 22.81 -22.22
C SER A 171 -49.35 21.96 -22.70
N ASN A 172 -49.20 20.63 -22.73
CA ASN A 172 -50.29 19.71 -23.08
C ASN A 172 -51.42 19.73 -22.05
N LEU A 173 -51.09 19.69 -20.75
CA LEU A 173 -52.09 19.78 -19.68
C LEU A 173 -52.91 21.08 -19.77
N ASP A 174 -52.28 22.22 -20.04
CA ASP A 174 -52.94 23.50 -20.23
C ASP A 174 -53.93 23.49 -21.39
N LYS A 175 -53.56 22.84 -22.50
CA LYS A 175 -54.45 22.65 -23.67
C LYS A 175 -55.62 21.76 -23.33
N VAL A 176 -55.42 20.60 -22.68
CA VAL A 176 -56.48 19.67 -22.33
C VAL A 176 -57.44 20.31 -21.30
N ARG A 177 -56.91 21.06 -20.32
CA ARG A 177 -57.74 21.81 -19.34
C ARG A 177 -58.54 22.91 -20.02
N SER A 178 -58.04 23.55 -21.10
CA SER A 178 -58.79 24.51 -21.89
C SER A 178 -59.92 23.85 -22.68
N LEU A 179 -59.67 22.70 -23.34
CA LEU A 179 -60.68 21.92 -24.02
C LEU A 179 -61.76 21.42 -23.08
N GLN A 180 -61.40 20.97 -21.89
CA GLN A 180 -62.29 20.54 -20.84
C GLN A 180 -63.27 21.67 -20.42
N ARG A 181 -62.74 22.89 -20.17
CA ARG A 181 -63.57 24.05 -19.84
C ARG A 181 -64.56 24.41 -20.94
N ASN A 182 -64.28 24.11 -22.20
CA ASN A 182 -65.10 24.33 -23.36
C ASN A 182 -66.02 23.10 -23.70
N GLY A 183 -66.01 22.05 -22.83
CA GLY A 183 -66.81 20.86 -23.02
C GLY A 183 -66.31 19.90 -24.10
N ALA A 184 -65.07 20.08 -24.61
CA ALA A 184 -64.50 19.28 -25.72
C ALA A 184 -63.56 18.17 -25.22
N ALA A 185 -63.30 18.05 -23.91
CA ALA A 185 -62.52 16.98 -23.27
C ALA A 185 -63.14 16.60 -21.94
N MET A 186 -62.87 15.36 -21.47
CA MET A 186 -63.35 14.87 -20.19
C MET A 186 -62.37 15.22 -19.06
N GLN A 187 -62.83 15.19 -17.80
CA GLN A 187 -62.00 15.34 -16.62
C GLN A 187 -60.90 14.26 -16.58
N SER A 188 -61.27 13.01 -16.93
CA SER A 188 -60.34 11.88 -16.99
C SER A 188 -59.12 12.12 -17.90
N ASP A 189 -59.30 12.90 -18.99
CA ASP A 189 -58.21 13.19 -19.93
C ASP A 189 -57.20 14.15 -19.29
N ALA A 190 -57.68 15.16 -18.53
CA ALA A 190 -56.81 16.06 -17.77
C ALA A 190 -56.10 15.34 -16.64
N ASP A 191 -56.78 14.47 -15.89
CA ASP A 191 -56.25 13.69 -14.77
C ASP A 191 -55.16 12.71 -15.25
N ALA A 192 -55.35 12.10 -16.45
CA ALA A 192 -54.34 11.23 -17.05
C ALA A 192 -53.02 11.98 -17.39
N VAL A 193 -53.14 13.17 -17.99
CA VAL A 193 -51.92 13.99 -18.29
C VAL A 193 -51.30 14.51 -17.02
N GLU A 194 -52.06 14.85 -16.00
CA GLU A 194 -51.54 15.29 -14.69
C GLU A 194 -50.80 14.15 -13.96
N ALA A 195 -51.31 12.92 -14.01
CA ALA A 195 -50.63 11.74 -13.45
C ALA A 195 -49.32 11.48 -14.14
N GLU A 196 -49.26 11.62 -15.48
CA GLU A 196 -48.00 11.49 -16.23
C GLU A 196 -47.01 12.63 -15.87
N LEU A 197 -47.47 13.85 -15.73
CA LEU A 197 -46.66 14.98 -15.29
C LEU A 197 -46.00 14.70 -13.95
N LEU A 198 -46.77 14.23 -12.95
CA LEU A 198 -46.25 13.88 -11.62
C LEU A 198 -45.22 12.74 -11.69
N THR A 199 -45.42 11.77 -12.55
CA THR A 199 -44.48 10.67 -12.79
C THR A 199 -43.14 11.18 -13.32
N VAL A 200 -43.17 12.10 -14.29
CA VAL A 200 -41.95 12.69 -14.85
C VAL A 200 -41.26 13.66 -13.86
N GLU A 201 -42.03 14.37 -13.03
CA GLU A 201 -41.50 15.17 -11.92
C GLU A 201 -40.74 14.29 -10.89
N GLN A 202 -41.32 13.13 -10.56
CA GLN A 202 -40.62 12.15 -9.70
C GLN A 202 -39.32 11.65 -10.35
N GLN A 203 -39.35 11.34 -11.65
CA GLN A 203 -38.14 10.94 -12.40
C GLN A 203 -37.07 12.03 -12.39
N LEU A 204 -37.48 13.30 -12.55
CA LEU A 204 -36.54 14.41 -12.47
C LEU A 204 -35.83 14.48 -11.11
N ALA A 205 -36.62 14.39 -10.03
CA ALA A 205 -36.06 14.41 -8.67
C ALA A 205 -35.07 13.26 -8.45
N GLN A 206 -35.38 12.06 -8.96
CA GLN A 206 -34.49 10.90 -8.87
C GLN A 206 -33.18 11.11 -9.66
N VAL A 207 -33.25 11.64 -10.90
CA VAL A 207 -32.06 11.89 -11.74
C VAL A 207 -31.20 12.99 -11.11
N GLU A 208 -31.82 14.06 -10.61
CA GLU A 208 -31.09 15.15 -9.92
C GLU A 208 -30.38 14.66 -8.65
N ALA A 209 -31.03 13.80 -7.86
CA ALA A 209 -30.43 13.18 -6.68
C ALA A 209 -29.25 12.26 -7.06
N SER A 210 -29.40 11.46 -8.12
CA SER A 210 -28.31 10.61 -8.64
C SER A 210 -27.15 11.45 -9.11
N ARG A 211 -27.40 12.53 -9.87
CA ARG A 211 -26.35 13.46 -10.34
C ARG A 211 -25.58 14.05 -9.16
N GLU A 212 -26.26 14.50 -8.14
CA GLU A 212 -25.63 15.07 -6.94
C GLU A 212 -24.77 14.02 -6.20
N SER A 213 -25.25 12.78 -6.13
CA SER A 213 -24.49 11.68 -5.54
C SER A 213 -23.18 11.41 -6.29
N TYR A 214 -23.22 11.37 -7.64
CA TYR A 214 -22.04 11.18 -8.47
C TYR A 214 -21.05 12.35 -8.33
N ARG A 215 -21.54 13.60 -8.26
CA ARG A 215 -20.70 14.77 -8.02
C ARG A 215 -19.98 14.67 -6.68
N ARG A 216 -20.66 14.35 -5.62
CA ARG A 216 -20.05 14.17 -4.29
C ARG A 216 -19.04 13.03 -4.26
N MET A 217 -19.30 11.93 -4.96
CA MET A 217 -18.30 10.86 -5.10
C MET A 217 -17.05 11.34 -5.83
N LEU A 218 -17.20 12.09 -6.91
CA LEU A 218 -16.06 12.63 -7.63
C LEU A 218 -15.27 13.63 -6.75
N GLU A 219 -15.93 14.50 -5.99
CA GLU A 219 -15.31 15.42 -5.02
C GLU A 219 -14.45 14.68 -4.00
N LEU A 220 -14.92 13.53 -3.49
CA LEU A 220 -14.13 12.71 -2.56
C LEU A 220 -12.85 12.16 -3.21
N PHE A 221 -12.89 11.78 -4.47
CA PHE A 221 -11.70 11.27 -5.17
C PHE A 221 -10.71 12.38 -5.51
N ILE A 222 -11.20 13.55 -5.99
CA ILE A 222 -10.31 14.66 -6.41
C ILE A 222 -9.86 15.54 -5.22
N GLY A 223 -10.55 15.46 -4.06
CA GLY A 223 -10.25 16.28 -2.89
C GLY A 223 -10.63 17.76 -3.02
N GLU A 224 -11.40 18.13 -4.03
CA GLU A 224 -11.86 19.48 -4.29
C GLU A 224 -13.38 19.52 -4.48
N GLU A 225 -14.03 20.61 -4.07
CA GLU A 225 -15.45 20.82 -4.32
C GLU A 225 -15.71 21.18 -5.79
N LEU A 226 -16.72 20.53 -6.37
CA LEU A 226 -17.17 20.81 -7.74
C LEU A 226 -18.18 21.96 -7.81
N ALA A 227 -18.44 22.67 -6.68
CA ALA A 227 -19.46 23.69 -6.59
C ALA A 227 -19.34 24.72 -7.73
N GLY A 228 -20.31 24.75 -8.64
CA GLY A 228 -20.38 25.69 -9.73
C GLY A 228 -19.44 25.43 -10.94
N ARG A 229 -18.59 24.41 -10.89
CA ARG A 229 -17.72 24.03 -12.02
C ARG A 229 -18.47 23.12 -12.99
N ALA A 230 -18.45 23.48 -14.29
CA ALA A 230 -18.99 22.63 -15.34
C ALA A 230 -17.93 21.63 -15.81
N LEU A 231 -18.33 20.37 -15.98
CA LEU A 231 -17.49 19.36 -16.60
C LEU A 231 -17.48 19.56 -18.12
N VAL A 232 -16.30 19.46 -18.72
CA VAL A 232 -16.14 19.60 -20.17
C VAL A 232 -16.26 18.25 -20.84
N ARG A 233 -17.09 18.15 -21.87
CA ARG A 233 -17.14 16.95 -22.69
C ARG A 233 -15.80 16.77 -23.42
N PRO A 234 -15.07 15.65 -23.19
CA PRO A 234 -13.81 15.42 -23.90
C PRO A 234 -14.03 15.23 -25.40
N ASP A 235 -13.10 15.73 -26.21
CA ASP A 235 -13.09 15.42 -27.63
C ASP A 235 -12.64 13.96 -27.82
N VAL A 236 -13.23 13.29 -28.81
CA VAL A 236 -12.85 11.94 -29.20
C VAL A 236 -11.52 12.02 -29.94
N ALA A 237 -10.42 11.71 -29.26
CA ALA A 237 -9.12 11.58 -29.91
C ALA A 237 -8.97 10.16 -30.49
N GLU A 238 -8.46 10.07 -31.72
CA GLU A 238 -8.04 8.77 -32.24
C GLU A 238 -6.82 8.28 -31.49
N PRO A 239 -6.75 6.97 -31.13
CA PRO A 239 -5.61 6.42 -30.41
C PRO A 239 -4.32 6.59 -31.23
N ALA A 240 -3.31 7.17 -30.63
CA ALA A 240 -2.02 7.44 -31.29
C ALA A 240 -1.24 6.15 -31.62
N SER A 241 -1.50 5.06 -30.92
CA SER A 241 -0.93 3.74 -31.16
C SER A 241 -1.86 2.63 -30.68
N PHE A 242 -1.71 1.44 -31.26
CA PHE A 242 -2.40 0.22 -30.79
C PHE A 242 -1.54 -0.59 -29.80
N GLU A 243 -0.41 -0.04 -29.34
CA GLU A 243 0.42 -0.70 -28.32
C GLU A 243 -0.28 -0.66 -26.97
N THR A 244 -0.31 -1.82 -26.33
CA THR A 244 -0.92 -1.94 -25.01
C THR A 244 0.04 -1.40 -23.95
N ALA A 245 -0.27 -0.25 -23.37
CA ALA A 245 0.49 0.38 -22.28
C ALA A 245 -0.10 0.09 -20.89
N ARG A 246 -0.72 -1.08 -20.70
CA ARG A 246 -1.33 -1.45 -19.43
C ARG A 246 -0.27 -1.69 -18.34
N PRO A 247 -0.40 -1.06 -17.15
CA PRO A 247 0.59 -1.21 -16.08
C PRO A 247 0.66 -2.64 -15.54
N GLU A 248 -0.38 -3.48 -15.72
CA GLU A 248 -0.37 -4.88 -15.33
C GLU A 248 0.71 -5.69 -16.05
N LEU A 249 1.06 -5.32 -17.29
CA LEU A 249 2.15 -6.01 -18.01
C LEU A 249 3.49 -5.76 -17.35
N ALA A 250 3.77 -4.50 -16.97
CA ALA A 250 4.99 -4.15 -16.25
C ALA A 250 5.04 -4.80 -14.85
N LEU A 251 3.88 -4.99 -14.20
CA LEU A 251 3.80 -5.74 -12.95
C LEU A 251 4.19 -7.20 -13.14
N PHE A 252 3.74 -7.87 -14.20
CA PHE A 252 4.13 -9.25 -14.49
C PHE A 252 5.63 -9.38 -14.78
N ASP A 253 6.22 -8.41 -15.49
CA ASP A 253 7.67 -8.38 -15.72
C ASP A 253 8.44 -8.22 -14.41
N ALA A 254 8.01 -7.33 -13.52
CA ALA A 254 8.61 -7.16 -12.21
C ALA A 254 8.48 -8.43 -11.34
N GLN A 255 7.35 -9.14 -11.40
CA GLN A 255 7.16 -10.42 -10.73
C GLN A 255 8.11 -11.50 -11.28
N ALA A 256 8.30 -11.54 -12.58
CA ALA A 256 9.25 -12.47 -13.22
C ALA A 256 10.69 -12.18 -12.78
N GLU A 257 11.09 -10.92 -12.68
CA GLU A 257 12.41 -10.52 -12.17
C GLU A 257 12.60 -10.90 -10.70
N LYS A 258 11.59 -10.72 -9.85
CA LYS A 258 11.60 -11.16 -8.45
C LYS A 258 11.80 -12.68 -8.35
N LEU A 259 11.08 -13.48 -9.13
CA LEU A 259 11.25 -14.93 -9.17
C LEU A 259 12.66 -15.32 -9.64
N ALA A 260 13.22 -14.61 -10.62
CA ALA A 260 14.59 -14.82 -11.05
C ALA A 260 15.62 -14.50 -9.96
N ALA A 261 15.38 -13.46 -9.15
CA ALA A 261 16.22 -13.12 -8.00
C ALA A 261 16.11 -14.20 -6.90
N GLN A 262 14.90 -14.64 -6.56
CA GLN A 262 14.67 -15.73 -5.60
C GLN A 262 15.35 -17.05 -6.03
N ARG A 263 15.32 -17.38 -7.32
CA ARG A 263 16.04 -18.53 -7.85
C ARG A 263 17.55 -18.45 -7.61
N ARG A 264 18.15 -17.24 -7.67
CA ARG A 264 19.57 -17.03 -7.36
C ARG A 264 19.85 -17.26 -5.89
N LEU A 265 18.96 -16.85 -4.99
CA LEU A 265 19.08 -17.12 -3.56
C LEU A 265 19.06 -18.62 -3.27
N VAL A 266 18.13 -19.37 -3.84
CA VAL A 266 18.09 -20.84 -3.69
C VAL A 266 19.39 -21.48 -4.18
N LYS A 267 19.95 -21.03 -5.31
CA LYS A 267 21.25 -21.52 -5.80
C LYS A 267 22.40 -21.15 -4.88
N SER A 268 22.35 -20.04 -4.14
CA SER A 268 23.41 -19.68 -3.19
C SER A 268 23.46 -20.62 -1.99
N ALA A 269 22.35 -21.24 -1.62
CA ALA A 269 22.27 -22.17 -0.49
C ALA A 269 23.14 -23.44 -0.67
N THR A 270 23.43 -23.82 -1.93
CA THR A 270 24.29 -24.98 -2.25
C THR A 270 25.78 -24.63 -2.33
N ARG A 271 26.13 -23.36 -2.16
CA ARG A 271 27.51 -22.89 -2.22
C ARG A 271 28.15 -22.92 -0.83
N PRO A 272 29.50 -23.14 -0.74
CA PRO A 272 30.21 -23.03 0.52
C PRO A 272 30.00 -21.64 1.16
N ARG A 273 30.10 -21.58 2.49
CA ARG A 273 30.13 -20.34 3.26
C ARG A 273 31.35 -20.34 4.15
N PHE A 274 32.02 -19.21 4.25
CA PHE A 274 33.19 -19.05 5.09
C PHE A 274 32.95 -17.93 6.10
N GLY A 275 33.16 -18.22 7.35
CA GLY A 275 33.07 -17.27 8.45
C GLY A 275 34.23 -17.48 9.42
N LEU A 276 34.58 -16.44 10.15
CA LEU A 276 35.43 -16.50 11.33
C LEU A 276 34.55 -16.34 12.56
N PHE A 277 34.92 -17.08 13.60
CA PHE A 277 34.34 -16.87 14.92
C PHE A 277 35.45 -16.88 15.97
N ALA A 278 35.25 -16.10 17.00
CA ALA A 278 36.03 -16.13 18.23
C ALA A 278 35.06 -16.09 19.41
N GLN A 279 35.31 -16.94 20.38
CA GLN A 279 34.52 -16.95 21.61
C GLN A 279 35.41 -16.95 22.84
N GLY A 280 35.05 -16.14 23.81
CA GLY A 280 35.59 -16.19 25.14
C GLY A 280 34.47 -16.47 26.12
N TYR A 281 34.68 -17.34 27.09
CA TYR A 281 33.70 -17.54 28.14
C TYR A 281 34.37 -17.60 29.52
N TYR A 282 33.58 -17.24 30.50
CA TYR A 282 33.90 -17.36 31.91
C TYR A 282 32.74 -18.07 32.60
N GLY A 283 33.06 -19.14 33.30
CA GLY A 283 31.99 -19.94 33.88
C GLY A 283 32.45 -21.02 34.83
N TYR A 284 31.49 -21.68 35.45
CA TYR A 284 31.70 -22.77 36.37
C TYR A 284 30.82 -23.96 35.97
N PRO A 285 31.37 -25.20 35.82
CA PRO A 285 32.80 -25.54 35.87
C PRO A 285 33.57 -24.97 34.66
N GLY A 286 34.88 -24.75 34.84
CA GLY A 286 35.77 -24.24 33.82
C GLY A 286 36.06 -25.24 32.69
N MET A 287 36.86 -24.80 31.69
CA MET A 287 37.20 -25.61 30.52
C MET A 287 38.11 -26.79 30.81
N ASP A 288 38.93 -26.65 31.84
CA ASP A 288 39.72 -27.76 32.33
C ASP A 288 38.86 -28.69 33.19
N PHE A 289 38.23 -29.65 32.51
CA PHE A 289 37.25 -30.54 33.11
C PHE A 289 37.78 -31.27 34.37
N PHE A 290 39.05 -31.68 34.35
CA PHE A 290 39.65 -32.37 35.48
C PHE A 290 40.15 -31.40 36.56
N ALA A 291 40.82 -30.31 36.20
CA ALA A 291 41.25 -29.31 37.16
C ALA A 291 40.08 -28.54 37.77
N GLY A 292 39.06 -28.19 36.96
CA GLY A 292 37.84 -27.56 37.44
C GLY A 292 36.96 -28.45 38.29
N MET A 293 37.05 -29.80 38.16
CA MET A 293 36.40 -30.75 39.06
C MET A 293 37.13 -30.87 40.40
N LEU A 294 38.44 -30.63 40.42
CA LEU A 294 39.30 -30.72 41.61
C LEU A 294 39.41 -29.39 42.35
N SER A 295 39.15 -28.29 41.72
CA SER A 295 39.13 -26.95 42.31
C SER A 295 37.72 -26.36 42.26
N SER A 296 37.32 -25.66 43.29
CA SER A 296 36.07 -24.90 43.31
C SER A 296 36.23 -23.51 42.67
N ASP A 297 37.30 -23.28 41.92
CA ASP A 297 37.64 -21.97 41.37
C ASP A 297 37.00 -21.75 39.98
N TRP A 298 36.68 -20.52 39.75
CA TRP A 298 36.15 -20.07 38.44
C TRP A 298 37.27 -19.91 37.42
N SER A 299 37.07 -20.33 36.19
CA SER A 299 38.02 -20.19 35.08
C SER A 299 37.39 -19.50 33.85
#